data_47ec34972408acf157cd5a6432bdce19
#
_entry.id   47ec34972408acf157cd5a6432bdce19
#
_cell.length_a   1.000
_cell.length_b   1.000
_cell.length_c   1.000
_cell.angle_alpha   90.00
_cell.angle_beta   90.00
_cell.angle_gamma   90.00
#
_symmetry.space_group_name_H-M   'P 1'
#
loop_
_entity.id
_entity.type
_entity.pdbx_description
1 polymer ?
#
loop_
_entity_poly.entity_id
_entity_poly.type
_entity_poly.pdbx_seq_one_letter_code
_entity_poly.pdbx_strand_id
1 'polypeptide(L)'
;ILVDHNSYEQSAIGLEDANILEIIDHHNIGTIGTNMPISFRNMPVGSTNTIIYYLYKEHRISIPKKMAGLMLSGILSDTLILTSPTTTDKDVVAVKDLSRIAKVNYKDYGYKMIKAGSSLEGMTMEQVLYKDYKNYVIKGNKVGLGQVITTDINDVLNKKNEYIDLLNTISEKNNYLFVCLFVTNILENGTYVLYSDRAKDILESAFNIDNIEEGKFLKGIVSRKLQILPKLMNDME
;
A
#
# COMPACT_ATOMS: atom_id res chain seq x y z
N ILE A 1 -12.46 -13.80 15.01
CA ILE A 1 -12.57 -12.40 14.58
C ILE A 1 -11.54 -12.16 13.50
N LEU A 2 -11.97 -11.60 12.35
CA LEU A 2 -11.05 -11.16 11.31
C LEU A 2 -10.81 -9.66 11.45
N VAL A 3 -9.57 -9.26 11.25
CA VAL A 3 -9.15 -7.87 11.37
C VAL A 3 -8.29 -7.51 10.15
N ASP A 4 -8.58 -6.38 9.53
CA ASP A 4 -7.80 -5.83 8.41
C ASP A 4 -7.88 -6.62 7.10
N HIS A 5 -8.85 -7.50 6.97
CA HIS A 5 -9.20 -8.20 5.74
C HIS A 5 -10.59 -8.83 5.83
N ASN A 6 -11.20 -9.08 4.67
CA ASN A 6 -12.48 -9.77 4.54
C ASN A 6 -12.51 -10.66 3.27
N SER A 7 -11.38 -11.30 2.96
CA SER A 7 -11.27 -12.24 1.83
C SER A 7 -10.50 -13.50 2.24
N TYR A 8 -10.85 -14.64 1.64
CA TYR A 8 -10.17 -15.91 1.91
C TYR A 8 -8.71 -15.88 1.47
N GLU A 9 -8.40 -15.20 0.38
CA GLU A 9 -7.05 -15.11 -0.20
C GLU A 9 -6.05 -14.39 0.73
N GLN A 10 -6.54 -13.57 1.64
CA GLN A 10 -5.73 -12.83 2.62
C GLN A 10 -5.76 -13.47 4.01
N SER A 11 -6.54 -14.53 4.18
CA SER A 11 -6.76 -15.18 5.47
C SER A 11 -5.69 -16.23 5.76
N ALA A 12 -5.57 -16.58 7.03
CA ALA A 12 -4.77 -17.72 7.45
C ALA A 12 -5.37 -19.03 6.91
N ILE A 13 -4.51 -20.01 6.64
CA ILE A 13 -4.92 -21.35 6.24
C ILE A 13 -5.82 -21.95 7.34
N GLY A 14 -6.93 -22.57 6.94
CA GLY A 14 -7.90 -23.17 7.84
C GLY A 14 -9.07 -22.25 8.24
N LEU A 15 -9.15 -21.04 7.65
CA LEU A 15 -10.27 -20.16 7.92
C LEU A 15 -11.62 -20.78 7.48
N GLU A 16 -11.60 -21.60 6.46
CA GLU A 16 -12.77 -22.31 5.95
C GLU A 16 -13.44 -23.23 6.99
N ASP A 17 -12.68 -23.71 7.97
CA ASP A 17 -13.16 -24.56 9.06
C ASP A 17 -13.52 -23.75 10.32
N ALA A 18 -13.32 -22.43 10.32
CA ALA A 18 -13.53 -21.58 11.46
C ALA A 18 -14.94 -20.95 11.48
N ASN A 19 -15.49 -20.75 12.67
CA ASN A 19 -16.68 -19.93 12.87
C ASN A 19 -16.28 -18.45 12.96
N ILE A 20 -16.60 -17.68 11.92
CA ILE A 20 -16.37 -16.24 11.93
C ILE A 20 -17.49 -15.58 12.75
N LEU A 21 -17.12 -14.84 13.78
CA LEU A 21 -18.05 -14.15 14.67
C LEU A 21 -18.12 -12.65 14.37
N GLU A 22 -17.00 -12.09 13.91
CA GLU A 22 -16.88 -10.65 13.67
C GLU A 22 -15.81 -10.35 12.60
N ILE A 23 -16.05 -9.31 11.81
CA ILE A 23 -15.08 -8.74 10.88
C ILE A 23 -14.96 -7.23 11.18
N ILE A 24 -13.72 -6.74 11.32
CA ILE A 24 -13.40 -5.32 11.48
C ILE A 24 -12.41 -4.94 10.39
N ASP A 25 -12.81 -4.12 9.43
CA ASP A 25 -12.01 -3.87 8.23
C ASP A 25 -12.25 -2.47 7.64
N HIS A 26 -11.33 -2.02 6.80
CA HIS A 26 -11.41 -0.78 6.05
C HIS A 26 -11.26 -0.96 4.52
N HIS A 27 -11.12 -2.20 4.07
CA HIS A 27 -10.98 -2.55 2.65
C HIS A 27 -12.35 -2.66 1.95
N ASN A 28 -12.31 -2.79 0.64
CA ASN A 28 -13.50 -3.16 -0.13
C ASN A 28 -14.01 -4.53 0.33
N ILE A 29 -15.32 -4.74 0.23
CA ILE A 29 -15.92 -6.03 0.57
C ILE A 29 -15.37 -7.10 -0.37
N GLY A 30 -14.79 -8.14 0.22
CA GLY A 30 -14.13 -9.25 -0.47
C GLY A 30 -15.04 -10.48 -0.65
N THR A 31 -14.43 -11.65 -0.54
CA THR A 31 -15.05 -12.94 -0.92
C THR A 31 -15.63 -13.74 0.25
N ILE A 32 -15.42 -13.32 1.52
CA ILE A 32 -15.89 -14.07 2.68
C ILE A 32 -17.41 -14.06 2.76
N GLY A 33 -17.98 -15.26 2.72
CA GLY A 33 -19.37 -15.54 3.05
C GLY A 33 -19.47 -16.21 4.42
N THR A 34 -20.58 -16.00 5.14
CA THR A 34 -20.86 -16.66 6.42
C THR A 34 -22.22 -17.33 6.40
N ASN A 35 -22.33 -18.49 7.07
CA ASN A 35 -23.61 -19.23 7.17
C ASN A 35 -24.55 -18.65 8.22
N MET A 36 -24.05 -17.81 9.10
CA MET A 36 -24.80 -17.17 10.19
C MET A 36 -24.56 -15.66 10.17
N PRO A 37 -25.51 -14.85 10.65
CA PRO A 37 -25.30 -13.41 10.84
C PRO A 37 -24.12 -13.17 11.78
N ILE A 38 -23.28 -12.20 11.42
CA ILE A 38 -22.09 -11.80 12.18
C ILE A 38 -22.08 -10.29 12.44
N SER A 39 -21.23 -9.86 13.38
CA SER A 39 -20.85 -8.44 13.48
C SER A 39 -19.90 -8.11 12.33
N PHE A 40 -20.28 -7.18 11.46
CA PHE A 40 -19.41 -6.71 10.37
C PHE A 40 -19.29 -5.19 10.42
N ARG A 41 -18.11 -4.72 10.84
CA ARG A 41 -17.79 -3.30 10.89
C ARG A 41 -16.76 -2.95 9.82
N ASN A 42 -17.23 -2.44 8.70
CA ASN A 42 -16.41 -1.88 7.65
C ASN A 42 -16.58 -0.36 7.61
N MET A 43 -15.48 0.38 7.55
CA MET A 43 -15.50 1.85 7.49
C MET A 43 -14.50 2.35 6.45
N PRO A 44 -14.88 3.37 5.62
CA PRO A 44 -13.98 3.99 4.65
C PRO A 44 -13.01 4.96 5.35
N VAL A 45 -12.01 4.41 6.03
CA VAL A 45 -10.93 5.11 6.74
C VAL A 45 -9.58 4.63 6.24
N GLY A 46 -8.50 5.32 6.60
CA GLY A 46 -7.16 4.99 6.14
C GLY A 46 -6.56 3.73 6.78
N SER A 47 -7.06 3.29 7.94
CA SER A 47 -6.54 2.13 8.66
C SER A 47 -7.60 1.46 9.53
N THR A 48 -7.57 0.15 9.62
CA THR A 48 -8.39 -0.59 10.59
C THR A 48 -8.09 -0.17 12.03
N ASN A 49 -6.88 0.26 12.34
CA ASN A 49 -6.53 0.78 13.66
C ASN A 49 -7.31 2.05 14.03
N THR A 50 -7.75 2.83 13.05
CA THR A 50 -8.67 3.95 13.27
C THR A 50 -10.02 3.44 13.74
N ILE A 51 -10.54 2.35 13.18
CA ILE A 51 -11.79 1.73 13.64
C ILE A 51 -11.64 1.25 15.09
N ILE A 52 -10.53 0.57 15.41
CA ILE A 52 -10.24 0.10 16.78
C ILE A 52 -10.16 1.28 17.76
N TYR A 53 -9.53 2.40 17.38
CA TYR A 53 -9.51 3.62 18.18
C TYR A 53 -10.93 4.09 18.51
N TYR A 54 -11.83 4.13 17.52
CA TYR A 54 -13.22 4.53 17.74
C TYR A 54 -14.00 3.52 18.58
N LEU A 55 -13.73 2.22 18.48
CA LEU A 55 -14.29 1.20 19.36
C LEU A 55 -13.92 1.45 20.84
N TYR A 56 -12.66 1.80 21.13
CA TYR A 56 -12.27 2.20 22.49
C TYR A 56 -13.09 3.39 22.98
N LYS A 57 -13.34 4.39 22.12
CA LYS A 57 -14.14 5.58 22.46
C LYS A 57 -15.61 5.24 22.68
N GLU A 58 -16.21 4.45 21.80
CA GLU A 58 -17.61 4.03 21.87
C GLU A 58 -17.90 3.27 23.17
N HIS A 59 -17.00 2.36 23.55
CA HIS A 59 -17.10 1.58 24.76
C HIS A 59 -16.59 2.30 26.02
N ARG A 60 -16.10 3.53 25.90
CA ARG A 60 -15.57 4.36 26.99
C ARG A 60 -14.41 3.67 27.73
N ILE A 61 -13.61 2.87 27.00
CA ILE A 61 -12.44 2.18 27.56
C ILE A 61 -11.22 3.09 27.42
N SER A 62 -10.44 3.22 28.49
CA SER A 62 -9.18 3.96 28.45
C SER A 62 -8.14 3.22 27.61
N ILE A 63 -7.50 3.93 26.70
CA ILE A 63 -6.46 3.36 25.83
C ILE A 63 -5.12 3.32 26.60
N PRO A 64 -4.54 2.13 26.85
CA PRO A 64 -3.22 2.05 27.47
C PRO A 64 -2.13 2.65 26.57
N LYS A 65 -1.09 3.25 27.16
CA LYS A 65 0.01 3.89 26.43
C LYS A 65 0.64 2.99 25.36
N LYS A 66 0.91 1.72 25.67
CA LYS A 66 1.50 0.77 24.72
C LYS A 66 0.55 0.50 23.54
N MET A 67 -0.76 0.33 23.82
CA MET A 67 -1.77 0.11 22.80
C MET A 67 -1.92 1.35 21.90
N ALA A 68 -1.88 2.55 22.49
CA ALA A 68 -1.89 3.79 21.72
C ALA A 68 -0.69 3.87 20.75
N GLY A 69 0.49 3.44 21.16
CA GLY A 69 1.67 3.37 20.30
C GLY A 69 1.48 2.36 19.15
N LEU A 70 0.95 1.18 19.41
CA LEU A 70 0.69 0.16 18.38
C LEU A 70 -0.35 0.65 17.36
N MET A 71 -1.50 1.15 17.80
CA MET A 71 -2.53 1.68 16.91
C MET A 71 -2.01 2.87 16.10
N LEU A 72 -1.24 3.77 16.74
CA LEU A 72 -0.59 4.89 16.06
C LEU A 72 0.33 4.39 14.94
N SER A 73 1.13 3.36 15.22
CA SER A 73 2.04 2.76 14.22
C SER A 73 1.28 2.24 12.99
N GLY A 74 0.20 1.49 13.20
CA GLY A 74 -0.63 0.98 12.12
C GLY A 74 -1.24 2.10 11.27
N ILE A 75 -1.84 3.13 11.91
CA ILE A 75 -2.43 4.26 11.17
C ILE A 75 -1.35 5.01 10.37
N LEU A 76 -0.19 5.27 10.95
CA LEU A 76 0.91 5.98 10.27
C LEU A 76 1.49 5.17 9.12
N SER A 77 1.53 3.83 9.24
CA SER A 77 1.94 2.93 8.15
C SER A 77 0.96 3.00 6.97
N ASP A 78 -0.31 2.75 7.23
CA ASP A 78 -1.34 2.64 6.18
C ASP A 78 -1.63 3.98 5.49
N THR A 79 -1.48 5.08 6.22
CA THR A 79 -1.71 6.44 5.72
C THR A 79 -0.45 7.17 5.25
N LEU A 80 0.71 6.51 5.27
CA LEU A 80 2.02 7.12 4.96
C LEU A 80 2.21 8.45 5.73
N ILE A 81 2.08 8.38 7.05
CA ILE A 81 2.15 9.54 7.95
C ILE A 81 1.11 10.61 7.57
N LEU A 82 -0.11 10.21 7.26
CA LEU A 82 -1.24 11.05 6.85
C LEU A 82 -1.06 11.76 5.49
N THR A 83 -0.16 11.27 4.63
CA THR A 83 0.05 11.81 3.28
C THR A 83 -0.65 11.01 2.18
N SER A 84 -1.08 9.77 2.48
CA SER A 84 -1.83 8.94 1.53
C SER A 84 -3.19 9.56 1.19
N PRO A 85 -3.65 9.45 -0.07
CA PRO A 85 -5.01 9.83 -0.44
C PRO A 85 -6.11 8.98 0.24
N THR A 86 -5.76 7.87 0.88
CA THR A 86 -6.67 7.09 1.72
C THR A 86 -6.93 7.71 3.09
N THR A 87 -6.15 8.73 3.47
CA THR A 87 -6.26 9.39 4.76
C THR A 87 -7.58 10.14 4.88
N THR A 88 -8.27 9.97 6.01
CA THR A 88 -9.50 10.66 6.34
C THR A 88 -9.35 11.55 7.57
N ASP A 89 -10.32 12.46 7.80
CA ASP A 89 -10.35 13.27 9.02
C ASP A 89 -10.39 12.41 10.29
N LYS A 90 -11.02 11.24 10.22
CA LYS A 90 -11.06 10.29 11.34
C LYS A 90 -9.67 9.75 11.70
N ASP A 91 -8.84 9.48 10.70
CA ASP A 91 -7.44 9.05 10.91
C ASP A 91 -6.63 10.18 11.56
N VAL A 92 -6.80 11.40 11.07
CA VAL A 92 -6.12 12.59 11.64
C VAL A 92 -6.49 12.80 13.11
N VAL A 93 -7.77 12.67 13.47
CA VAL A 93 -8.23 12.77 14.86
C VAL A 93 -7.63 11.66 15.71
N ALA A 94 -7.68 10.41 15.24
CA ALA A 94 -7.12 9.26 15.95
C ALA A 94 -5.62 9.41 16.18
N VAL A 95 -4.85 9.80 15.15
CA VAL A 95 -3.39 10.01 15.24
C VAL A 95 -3.04 11.06 16.28
N LYS A 96 -3.73 12.21 16.29
CA LYS A 96 -3.48 13.29 17.27
C LYS A 96 -3.71 12.82 18.72
N ASP A 97 -4.82 12.11 18.97
CA ASP A 97 -5.14 11.63 20.33
C ASP A 97 -4.19 10.50 20.76
N LEU A 98 -3.95 9.51 19.89
CA LEU A 98 -3.01 8.41 20.15
C LEU A 98 -1.58 8.88 20.37
N SER A 99 -1.11 9.88 19.59
CA SER A 99 0.19 10.53 19.75
C SER A 99 0.35 11.14 21.15
N ARG A 100 -0.70 11.84 21.63
CA ARG A 100 -0.74 12.42 22.98
C ARG A 100 -0.69 11.34 24.07
N ILE A 101 -1.48 10.26 23.93
CA ILE A 101 -1.51 9.15 24.89
C ILE A 101 -0.17 8.40 24.89
N ALA A 102 0.38 8.12 23.72
CA ALA A 102 1.69 7.44 23.58
C ALA A 102 2.87 8.32 24.01
N LYS A 103 2.68 9.65 24.10
CA LYS A 103 3.70 10.66 24.39
C LYS A 103 4.83 10.67 23.36
N VAL A 104 4.49 10.67 22.08
CA VAL A 104 5.43 10.74 20.96
C VAL A 104 4.98 11.81 19.96
N ASN A 105 5.94 12.45 19.27
CA ASN A 105 5.63 13.23 18.09
C ASN A 105 5.34 12.27 16.93
N TYR A 106 4.14 12.26 16.39
CA TYR A 106 3.74 11.27 15.38
C TYR A 106 4.52 11.41 14.07
N LYS A 107 4.94 12.63 13.68
CA LYS A 107 5.74 12.84 12.46
C LYS A 107 7.14 12.24 12.61
N ASP A 108 7.86 12.58 13.68
CA ASP A 108 9.20 12.08 13.94
C ASP A 108 9.20 10.55 14.14
N TYR A 109 8.19 10.06 14.87
CA TYR A 109 8.02 8.63 15.11
C TYR A 109 7.70 7.87 13.82
N GLY A 110 6.73 8.34 13.06
CA GLY A 110 6.33 7.73 11.79
C GLY A 110 7.48 7.72 10.78
N TYR A 111 8.22 8.82 10.68
CA TYR A 111 9.42 8.88 9.86
C TYR A 111 10.45 7.80 10.22
N LYS A 112 10.82 7.71 11.51
CA LYS A 112 11.77 6.70 11.99
C LYS A 112 11.27 5.28 11.75
N MET A 113 9.98 5.04 11.98
CA MET A 113 9.33 3.74 11.77
C MET A 113 9.40 3.34 10.29
N ILE A 114 8.98 4.22 9.37
CA ILE A 114 9.01 3.93 7.93
C ILE A 114 10.45 3.75 7.44
N LYS A 115 11.37 4.61 7.87
CA LYS A 115 12.79 4.45 7.54
C LYS A 115 13.33 3.09 7.97
N ALA A 116 13.03 2.66 9.18
CA ALA A 116 13.45 1.34 9.67
C ALA A 116 12.83 0.17 8.88
N GLY A 117 11.57 0.30 8.45
CA GLY A 117 10.87 -0.73 7.68
C GLY A 117 11.09 -0.67 6.16
N SER A 118 11.70 0.40 5.65
CA SER A 118 11.86 0.64 4.21
C SER A 118 13.29 0.43 3.69
N SER A 119 14.20 -0.05 4.52
CA SER A 119 15.54 -0.42 4.07
C SER A 119 15.47 -1.52 3.02
N LEU A 120 16.23 -1.36 1.94
CA LEU A 120 16.41 -2.35 0.88
C LEU A 120 17.78 -3.04 0.98
N GLU A 121 18.55 -2.73 2.03
CA GLU A 121 19.89 -3.27 2.26
C GLU A 121 19.85 -4.80 2.33
N GLY A 122 20.74 -5.44 1.58
CA GLY A 122 20.85 -6.90 1.50
C GLY A 122 19.77 -7.60 0.65
N MET A 123 18.81 -6.87 0.07
CA MET A 123 17.81 -7.45 -0.83
C MET A 123 18.34 -7.56 -2.27
N THR A 124 17.98 -8.66 -2.94
CA THR A 124 18.17 -8.77 -4.39
C THR A 124 17.15 -7.90 -5.13
N MET A 125 17.40 -7.57 -6.40
CA MET A 125 16.46 -6.81 -7.23
C MET A 125 15.09 -7.49 -7.35
N GLU A 126 15.08 -8.82 -7.47
CA GLU A 126 13.84 -9.60 -7.48
C GLU A 126 13.09 -9.48 -6.15
N GLN A 127 13.79 -9.58 -5.02
CA GLN A 127 13.17 -9.40 -3.70
C GLN A 127 12.58 -8.00 -3.53
N VAL A 128 13.25 -6.98 -4.06
CA VAL A 128 12.72 -5.60 -4.07
C VAL A 128 11.46 -5.50 -4.92
N LEU A 129 11.47 -6.04 -6.14
CA LEU A 129 10.31 -6.03 -7.04
C LEU A 129 9.10 -6.75 -6.42
N TYR A 130 9.33 -7.93 -5.85
CA TYR A 130 8.27 -8.77 -5.30
C TYR A 130 7.88 -8.43 -3.85
N LYS A 131 8.48 -7.43 -3.22
CA LYS A 131 8.16 -7.02 -1.84
C LYS A 131 6.68 -6.62 -1.68
N ASP A 132 6.12 -5.89 -2.65
CA ASP A 132 4.68 -5.66 -2.81
C ASP A 132 4.35 -5.65 -4.31
N TYR A 133 4.18 -6.84 -4.87
CA TYR A 133 3.90 -7.05 -6.28
C TYR A 133 2.49 -7.60 -6.47
N LYS A 134 1.75 -7.04 -7.43
CA LYS A 134 0.42 -7.52 -7.79
C LYS A 134 0.26 -7.67 -9.30
N ASN A 135 -0.44 -8.74 -9.66
CA ASN A 135 -0.88 -9.00 -11.02
C ASN A 135 -2.27 -8.41 -11.25
N TYR A 136 -2.45 -7.81 -12.41
CA TYR A 136 -3.75 -7.32 -12.86
C TYR A 136 -4.01 -7.82 -14.27
N VAL A 137 -5.29 -7.94 -14.62
CA VAL A 137 -5.75 -8.16 -15.98
C VAL A 137 -6.55 -6.93 -16.38
N ILE A 138 -6.03 -6.15 -17.33
CA ILE A 138 -6.66 -4.93 -17.84
C ILE A 138 -6.99 -5.17 -19.31
N LYS A 139 -8.27 -5.15 -19.67
CA LYS A 139 -8.77 -5.47 -21.04
C LYS A 139 -8.15 -6.73 -21.67
N GLY A 140 -8.09 -7.79 -20.87
CA GLY A 140 -7.52 -9.07 -21.32
C GLY A 140 -5.99 -9.13 -21.32
N ASN A 141 -5.29 -8.03 -21.02
CA ASN A 141 -3.84 -7.97 -20.94
C ASN A 141 -3.35 -8.14 -19.50
N LYS A 142 -2.42 -9.04 -19.31
CA LYS A 142 -1.78 -9.27 -18.01
C LYS A 142 -0.71 -8.21 -17.77
N VAL A 143 -0.77 -7.49 -16.66
CA VAL A 143 0.21 -6.49 -16.25
C VAL A 143 0.70 -6.75 -14.83
N GLY A 144 1.98 -6.47 -14.58
CA GLY A 144 2.62 -6.64 -13.29
C GLY A 144 3.02 -5.30 -12.68
N LEU A 145 2.57 -5.01 -11.46
CA LEU A 145 2.87 -3.75 -10.76
C LEU A 145 3.50 -4.03 -9.41
N GLY A 146 4.81 -3.85 -9.31
CA GLY A 146 5.55 -3.80 -8.05
C GLY A 146 5.51 -2.40 -7.46
N GLN A 147 5.37 -2.29 -6.14
CA GLN A 147 5.57 -1.03 -5.42
C GLN A 147 6.47 -1.27 -4.21
N VAL A 148 7.45 -0.42 -4.04
CA VAL A 148 8.32 -0.43 -2.87
C VAL A 148 8.39 0.97 -2.29
N ILE A 149 8.31 1.05 -0.97
CA ILE A 149 8.51 2.31 -0.23
C ILE A 149 9.93 2.31 0.29
N THR A 150 10.69 3.36 -0.01
CA THR A 150 12.03 3.55 0.53
C THR A 150 12.31 5.02 0.80
N THR A 151 13.22 5.28 1.73
CA THR A 151 13.75 6.61 1.98
C THR A 151 15.09 6.83 1.28
N ASP A 152 15.71 5.77 0.76
CA ASP A 152 16.94 5.85 -0.03
C ASP A 152 16.66 5.35 -1.47
N ILE A 153 16.33 6.30 -2.32
CA ILE A 153 16.04 6.07 -3.72
C ILE A 153 17.27 5.59 -4.50
N ASN A 154 18.46 5.99 -4.08
CA ASN A 154 19.68 5.68 -4.78
C ASN A 154 19.99 4.17 -4.79
N ASP A 155 19.50 3.42 -3.80
CA ASP A 155 19.61 1.95 -3.78
C ASP A 155 18.99 1.30 -5.03
N VAL A 156 17.99 1.95 -5.63
CA VAL A 156 17.31 1.46 -6.83
C VAL A 156 17.78 2.21 -8.08
N LEU A 157 17.82 3.55 -8.05
CA LEU A 157 18.13 4.34 -9.25
C LEU A 157 19.56 4.18 -9.76
N ASN A 158 20.52 3.91 -8.87
CA ASN A 158 21.91 3.62 -9.29
C ASN A 158 22.03 2.31 -10.09
N LYS A 159 21.03 1.43 -9.99
CA LYS A 159 20.94 0.14 -10.71
C LYS A 159 19.77 0.12 -11.71
N LYS A 160 19.30 1.30 -12.16
CA LYS A 160 18.08 1.38 -12.97
C LYS A 160 18.12 0.50 -14.22
N ASN A 161 19.25 0.45 -14.94
CA ASN A 161 19.36 -0.36 -16.16
C ASN A 161 19.22 -1.86 -15.85
N GLU A 162 19.84 -2.33 -14.77
CA GLU A 162 19.71 -3.72 -14.33
C GLU A 162 18.25 -4.06 -13.93
N TYR A 163 17.52 -3.11 -13.31
CA TYR A 163 16.09 -3.28 -13.04
C TYR A 163 15.26 -3.33 -14.32
N ILE A 164 15.56 -2.50 -15.31
CA ILE A 164 14.84 -2.51 -16.60
C ILE A 164 15.03 -3.86 -17.30
N ASP A 165 16.26 -4.38 -17.35
CA ASP A 165 16.56 -5.71 -17.90
C ASP A 165 15.79 -6.82 -17.17
N LEU A 166 15.70 -6.73 -15.84
CA LEU A 166 14.91 -7.66 -15.03
C LEU A 166 13.40 -7.56 -15.36
N LEU A 167 12.85 -6.34 -15.45
CA LEU A 167 11.44 -6.12 -15.77
C LEU A 167 11.08 -6.62 -17.16
N ASN A 168 11.94 -6.41 -18.16
CA ASN A 168 11.79 -6.95 -19.52
C ASN A 168 11.81 -8.49 -19.49
N THR A 169 12.78 -9.08 -18.81
CA THR A 169 12.90 -10.55 -18.67
C THR A 169 11.63 -11.15 -18.04
N ILE A 170 11.09 -10.53 -16.98
CA ILE A 170 9.87 -11.00 -16.31
C ILE A 170 8.66 -10.83 -17.21
N SER A 171 8.58 -9.71 -17.93
CA SER A 171 7.48 -9.44 -18.87
C SER A 171 7.40 -10.51 -19.95
N GLU A 172 8.51 -10.84 -20.57
CA GLU A 172 8.60 -11.87 -21.62
C GLU A 172 8.30 -13.27 -21.11
N LYS A 173 8.99 -13.70 -20.04
CA LYS A 173 8.85 -15.06 -19.50
C LYS A 173 7.43 -15.39 -19.03
N ASN A 174 6.70 -14.42 -18.54
CA ASN A 174 5.36 -14.63 -17.95
C ASN A 174 4.20 -14.09 -18.79
N ASN A 175 4.46 -13.71 -20.05
CA ASN A 175 3.47 -13.14 -20.97
C ASN A 175 2.72 -11.94 -20.37
N TYR A 176 3.44 -11.03 -19.72
CA TYR A 176 2.87 -9.73 -19.36
C TYR A 176 2.92 -8.79 -20.57
N LEU A 177 1.91 -7.94 -20.70
CA LEU A 177 1.98 -6.81 -21.61
C LEU A 177 3.14 -5.90 -21.18
N PHE A 178 3.21 -5.62 -19.89
CA PHE A 178 4.33 -4.90 -19.27
C PHE A 178 4.45 -5.21 -17.77
N VAL A 179 5.61 -4.87 -17.22
CA VAL A 179 5.89 -4.89 -15.78
C VAL A 179 6.48 -3.55 -15.38
N CYS A 180 5.98 -2.97 -14.26
CA CYS A 180 6.52 -1.75 -13.68
C CYS A 180 6.94 -1.97 -12.23
N LEU A 181 7.98 -1.22 -11.81
CA LEU A 181 8.36 -1.04 -10.42
C LEU A 181 8.20 0.43 -10.04
N PHE A 182 7.30 0.70 -9.10
CA PHE A 182 7.06 2.01 -8.53
C PHE A 182 7.83 2.16 -7.22
N VAL A 183 8.82 3.04 -7.19
CA VAL A 183 9.68 3.28 -6.03
C VAL A 183 9.20 4.55 -5.35
N THR A 184 8.42 4.40 -4.29
CA THR A 184 7.76 5.50 -3.60
C THR A 184 8.66 6.10 -2.54
N ASN A 185 8.96 7.39 -2.66
CA ASN A 185 9.60 8.19 -1.62
C ASN A 185 8.55 9.09 -0.95
N ILE A 186 8.15 8.68 0.23
CA ILE A 186 7.13 9.44 0.98
C ILE A 186 7.61 10.81 1.45
N LEU A 187 8.94 11.00 1.59
CA LEU A 187 9.51 12.30 1.98
C LEU A 187 9.40 13.33 0.87
N GLU A 188 9.55 12.87 -0.38
CA GLU A 188 9.40 13.69 -1.57
C GLU A 188 7.94 13.77 -2.03
N ASN A 189 7.05 13.00 -1.37
CA ASN A 189 5.64 12.88 -1.75
C ASN A 189 5.48 12.52 -3.24
N GLY A 190 6.07 11.38 -3.64
CA GLY A 190 6.00 10.93 -5.01
C GLY A 190 6.67 9.57 -5.24
N THR A 191 6.65 9.15 -6.48
CA THR A 191 7.10 7.82 -6.89
C THR A 191 7.98 7.93 -8.13
N TYR A 192 9.11 7.24 -8.11
CA TYR A 192 9.94 7.01 -9.30
C TYR A 192 9.44 5.74 -10.00
N VAL A 193 9.36 5.77 -11.33
CA VAL A 193 8.86 4.62 -12.09
C VAL A 193 9.98 4.01 -12.96
N LEU A 194 10.17 2.71 -12.81
CA LEU A 194 10.95 1.85 -13.70
C LEU A 194 9.99 0.90 -14.42
N TYR A 195 10.21 0.63 -15.69
CA TYR A 195 9.24 -0.11 -16.48
C TYR A 195 9.89 -0.91 -17.60
N SER A 196 9.23 -1.98 -18.03
CA SER A 196 9.61 -2.74 -19.23
C SER A 196 9.21 -1.98 -20.49
N ASP A 197 9.92 -2.17 -21.59
CA ASP A 197 9.86 -1.36 -22.81
C ASP A 197 8.44 -1.08 -23.32
N ARG A 198 7.56 -2.08 -23.27
CA ARG A 198 6.17 -1.95 -23.75
C ARG A 198 5.27 -1.05 -22.89
N ALA A 199 5.72 -0.64 -21.70
CA ALA A 199 4.94 0.22 -20.83
C ALA A 199 5.03 1.70 -21.19
N LYS A 200 6.03 2.13 -21.96
CA LYS A 200 6.36 3.54 -22.20
C LYS A 200 5.16 4.35 -22.64
N ASP A 201 4.58 4.01 -23.78
CA ASP A 201 3.47 4.78 -24.37
C ASP A 201 2.23 4.79 -23.46
N ILE A 202 1.96 3.67 -22.76
CA ILE A 202 0.86 3.55 -21.81
C ILE A 202 1.09 4.47 -20.59
N LEU A 203 2.31 4.53 -20.08
CA LEU A 203 2.65 5.40 -18.96
C LEU A 203 2.62 6.88 -19.36
N GLU A 204 3.10 7.22 -20.55
CA GLU A 204 3.02 8.58 -21.09
C GLU A 204 1.58 9.08 -21.14
N SER A 205 0.69 8.27 -21.71
CA SER A 205 -0.72 8.58 -21.80
C SER A 205 -1.40 8.60 -20.43
N ALA A 206 -1.26 7.54 -19.62
CA ALA A 206 -1.91 7.42 -18.32
C ALA A 206 -1.54 8.54 -17.33
N PHE A 207 -0.29 9.02 -17.38
CA PHE A 207 0.19 10.09 -16.51
C PHE A 207 0.25 11.47 -17.19
N ASN A 208 -0.12 11.56 -18.48
CA ASN A 208 -0.07 12.78 -19.28
C ASN A 208 1.33 13.42 -19.26
N ILE A 209 2.34 12.63 -19.61
CA ILE A 209 3.75 13.01 -19.62
C ILE A 209 4.34 12.70 -20.98
N ASP A 210 4.87 13.70 -21.68
CA ASP A 210 5.59 13.50 -22.92
C ASP A 210 7.01 12.99 -22.66
N ASN A 211 7.44 11.98 -23.41
CA ASN A 211 8.79 11.41 -23.36
C ASN A 211 9.21 11.00 -21.93
N ILE A 212 8.42 10.09 -21.32
CA ILE A 212 8.76 9.56 -20.01
C ILE A 212 10.08 8.78 -20.08
N GLU A 213 11.00 9.14 -19.20
CA GLU A 213 12.27 8.44 -19.03
C GLU A 213 12.19 7.49 -17.85
N GLU A 214 12.97 6.40 -17.90
CA GLU A 214 13.09 5.46 -16.79
C GLU A 214 13.67 6.14 -15.55
N GLY A 215 13.01 5.96 -14.42
CA GLY A 215 13.31 6.68 -13.19
C GLY A 215 12.64 8.06 -13.12
N LYS A 216 11.64 8.34 -13.99
CA LYS A 216 10.85 9.56 -13.89
C LYS A 216 10.16 9.69 -12.56
N PHE A 217 10.26 10.85 -11.95
CA PHE A 217 9.56 11.17 -10.70
C PHE A 217 8.12 11.63 -10.99
N LEU A 218 7.17 10.92 -10.42
CA LEU A 218 5.73 11.21 -10.48
C LEU A 218 5.31 11.89 -9.18
N LYS A 219 5.34 13.22 -9.16
CA LYS A 219 5.02 14.02 -7.98
C LYS A 219 3.57 13.83 -7.53
N GLY A 220 3.34 13.62 -6.24
CA GLY A 220 2.03 13.44 -5.64
C GLY A 220 1.41 12.05 -5.86
N ILE A 221 2.11 11.15 -6.55
CA ILE A 221 1.68 9.77 -6.77
C ILE A 221 2.36 8.87 -5.73
N VAL A 222 1.58 8.34 -4.78
CA VAL A 222 2.09 7.51 -3.67
C VAL A 222 1.28 6.23 -3.45
N SER A 223 0.11 6.10 -4.10
CA SER A 223 -0.78 4.96 -3.92
C SER A 223 -1.02 4.20 -5.23
N ARG A 224 -0.57 2.93 -5.27
CA ARG A 224 -0.86 2.03 -6.40
C ARG A 224 -2.37 1.87 -6.60
N LYS A 225 -3.12 1.62 -5.52
CA LYS A 225 -4.55 1.32 -5.55
C LYS A 225 -5.40 2.51 -6.02
N LEU A 226 -5.12 3.72 -5.55
CA LEU A 226 -5.98 4.88 -5.78
C LEU A 226 -5.48 5.81 -6.88
N GLN A 227 -4.19 5.76 -7.22
CA GLN A 227 -3.62 6.75 -8.14
C GLN A 227 -2.97 6.12 -9.36
N ILE A 228 -2.29 4.97 -9.20
CA ILE A 228 -1.57 4.33 -10.32
C ILE A 228 -2.52 3.44 -11.12
N LEU A 229 -3.11 2.43 -10.46
CA LEU A 229 -3.97 1.46 -11.13
C LEU A 229 -5.17 2.09 -11.84
N PRO A 230 -5.93 3.03 -11.26
CA PRO A 230 -7.05 3.66 -11.96
C PRO A 230 -6.62 4.43 -13.21
N LYS A 231 -5.47 5.10 -13.19
CA LYS A 231 -4.94 5.80 -14.38
C LYS A 231 -4.59 4.84 -15.50
N LEU A 232 -3.91 3.72 -15.20
CA LEU A 232 -3.60 2.67 -16.18
C LEU A 232 -4.86 2.00 -16.71
N MET A 233 -5.88 1.77 -15.88
CA MET A 233 -7.16 1.20 -16.32
C MET A 233 -7.88 2.14 -17.29
N ASN A 234 -7.99 3.41 -16.95
CA ASN A 234 -8.69 4.41 -17.80
C ASN A 234 -7.98 4.62 -19.12
N ASP A 235 -6.66 4.60 -19.15
CA ASP A 235 -5.86 4.79 -20.38
C ASP A 235 -5.97 3.60 -21.33
N MET A 236 -5.99 2.42 -20.77
CA MET A 236 -6.15 1.20 -21.56
C MET A 236 -7.61 0.95 -21.95
N GLU A 237 -8.57 1.79 -21.49
CA GLU A 237 -9.98 1.80 -21.93
C GLU A 237 -10.18 2.35 -23.35
#